data_0f04e304ecdbd6289488d70ad186109f
#
_entry.id   0f04e304ecdbd6289488d70ad186109f
#
_cell.length_a   1.000
_cell.length_b   1.000
_cell.length_c   1.000
_cell.angle_alpha   90.00
_cell.angle_beta   90.00
_cell.angle_gamma   90.00
#
_symmetry.space_group_name_H-M   'P 1'
#
loop_
_entity.id
_entity.type
_entity.pdbx_description
1 polymer ?
#
loop_
_entity_poly.entity_id
_entity_poly.type
_entity_poly.pdbx_seq_one_letter_code
_entity_poly.pdbx_strand_id
1 'polypeptide(L)'
;VTRTTPRKPMKSVDGYVISPDGKKMLVFTKRKPVYRRSFKAEYFIYDIASKTIKKLSQGENQQVATWSPDSRHVAFVKDNNIFVTDGQKEVQVTKDGKFNKVINGIPDWVYEEEFAFNRAFAWNADGTSIGWIRFDESHVKTYSLQLFEGANPTRKEFHDYPGEYSYKYPKAGQDNSKVSLWSYDMKSGKTIALDV
;
A
#
# COMPACT_ATOMS: atom_id res chain seq x y z
N VAL A 1 -33.63 -18.52 1.15
CA VAL A 1 -32.98 -18.47 -0.19
C VAL A 1 -32.46 -17.06 -0.38
N THR A 2 -31.19 -16.83 0.00
CA THR A 2 -30.51 -15.54 -0.19
C THR A 2 -30.13 -15.40 -1.66
N ARG A 3 -30.81 -14.52 -2.37
CA ARG A 3 -30.44 -14.10 -3.72
C ARG A 3 -29.11 -13.39 -3.67
N THR A 4 -28.03 -14.06 -4.08
CA THR A 4 -26.77 -13.40 -4.40
C THR A 4 -26.95 -12.65 -5.72
N THR A 5 -26.98 -11.33 -5.65
CA THR A 5 -26.95 -10.47 -6.84
C THR A 5 -25.70 -10.82 -7.65
N PRO A 6 -25.79 -11.10 -8.96
CA PRO A 6 -24.60 -11.39 -9.76
C PRO A 6 -23.71 -10.15 -9.77
N ARG A 7 -22.52 -10.28 -9.19
CA ARG A 7 -21.50 -9.22 -9.29
C ARG A 7 -21.14 -9.02 -10.75
N LYS A 8 -21.14 -7.78 -11.22
CA LYS A 8 -20.62 -7.44 -12.55
C LYS A 8 -19.24 -8.09 -12.71
N PRO A 9 -18.99 -8.83 -13.79
CA PRO A 9 -17.69 -9.42 -14.03
C PRO A 9 -16.61 -8.34 -14.07
N MET A 10 -15.46 -8.64 -13.52
CA MET A 10 -14.28 -7.76 -13.57
C MET A 10 -13.90 -7.59 -15.05
N LYS A 11 -13.86 -6.36 -15.54
CA LYS A 11 -13.61 -6.09 -16.97
C LYS A 11 -12.15 -6.27 -17.37
N SER A 12 -11.21 -6.05 -16.43
CA SER A 12 -9.77 -6.16 -16.66
C SER A 12 -9.06 -6.49 -15.36
N VAL A 13 -7.91 -7.11 -15.48
CA VAL A 13 -6.97 -7.42 -14.40
C VAL A 13 -5.64 -6.79 -14.78
N ASP A 14 -5.11 -5.96 -13.88
CA ASP A 14 -3.81 -5.30 -14.10
C ASP A 14 -2.63 -6.19 -13.65
N GLY A 15 -2.90 -7.20 -12.82
CA GLY A 15 -1.94 -8.19 -12.40
C GLY A 15 -2.44 -9.09 -11.27
N TYR A 16 -1.61 -10.06 -10.90
CA TYR A 16 -1.91 -11.00 -9.83
C TYR A 16 -0.65 -11.51 -9.14
N VAL A 17 -0.81 -12.02 -7.90
CA VAL A 17 0.21 -12.70 -7.12
C VAL A 17 -0.40 -13.96 -6.51
N ILE A 18 0.20 -15.11 -6.77
CA ILE A 18 -0.26 -16.40 -6.24
C ILE A 18 0.17 -16.52 -4.77
N SER A 19 -0.69 -17.09 -3.92
CA SER A 19 -0.34 -17.42 -2.52
C SER A 19 0.77 -18.49 -2.47
N PRO A 20 1.61 -18.53 -1.43
CA PRO A 20 2.69 -19.51 -1.31
C PRO A 20 2.21 -20.96 -1.42
N ASP A 21 1.00 -21.29 -0.95
CA ASP A 21 0.40 -22.62 -1.04
C ASP A 21 -0.28 -22.91 -2.39
N GLY A 22 -0.28 -21.97 -3.33
CA GLY A 22 -0.87 -22.10 -4.65
C GLY A 22 -2.39 -22.15 -4.72
N LYS A 23 -3.11 -21.91 -3.60
CA LYS A 23 -4.56 -22.09 -3.55
C LYS A 23 -5.35 -20.82 -3.81
N LYS A 24 -4.73 -19.66 -3.64
CA LYS A 24 -5.38 -18.35 -3.80
C LYS A 24 -4.53 -17.40 -4.65
N MET A 25 -5.15 -16.35 -5.14
CA MET A 25 -4.45 -15.26 -5.80
C MET A 25 -4.89 -13.92 -5.22
N LEU A 26 -3.94 -13.00 -5.05
CA LEU A 26 -4.24 -11.57 -5.00
C LEU A 26 -4.35 -11.08 -6.43
N VAL A 27 -5.51 -10.57 -6.80
CA VAL A 27 -5.78 -9.99 -8.11
C VAL A 27 -5.99 -8.51 -7.91
N PHE A 28 -5.43 -7.66 -8.78
CA PHE A 28 -5.62 -6.23 -8.65
C PHE A 28 -6.01 -5.57 -9.98
N THR A 29 -6.73 -4.46 -9.85
CA THR A 29 -7.26 -3.65 -10.96
C THR A 29 -7.25 -2.18 -10.59
N LYS A 30 -7.56 -1.31 -11.55
CA LYS A 30 -7.57 0.15 -11.36
C LYS A 30 -6.24 0.70 -10.85
N ARG A 31 -5.16 0.20 -11.41
CA ARG A 31 -3.82 0.63 -11.06
C ARG A 31 -3.65 2.13 -11.37
N LYS A 32 -3.22 2.88 -10.34
CA LYS A 32 -2.91 4.31 -10.42
C LYS A 32 -1.47 4.52 -9.99
N PRO A 33 -0.55 4.94 -10.86
CA PRO A 33 0.83 5.24 -10.49
C PRO A 33 0.89 6.28 -9.36
N VAL A 34 1.85 6.14 -8.46
CA VAL A 34 2.18 7.12 -7.42
C VAL A 34 3.52 7.76 -7.75
N TYR A 35 4.59 6.98 -7.78
CA TYR A 35 5.93 7.36 -8.20
C TYR A 35 6.40 6.42 -9.31
N ARG A 36 7.71 6.30 -9.51
CA ARG A 36 8.30 5.49 -10.57
C ARG A 36 7.93 4.00 -10.47
N ARG A 37 7.86 3.44 -9.24
CA ARG A 37 7.65 2.01 -8.97
C ARG A 37 6.36 1.73 -8.24
N SER A 38 5.92 2.67 -7.41
CA SER A 38 4.73 2.50 -6.58
C SER A 38 3.45 2.81 -7.33
N PHE A 39 2.39 2.14 -6.93
CA PHE A 39 1.04 2.36 -7.42
C PHE A 39 0.01 2.02 -6.35
N LYS A 40 -1.15 2.62 -6.48
CA LYS A 40 -2.38 2.26 -5.75
C LYS A 40 -3.26 1.42 -6.65
N ALA A 41 -3.99 0.47 -6.06
CA ALA A 41 -4.92 -0.37 -6.80
C ALA A 41 -6.07 -0.85 -5.92
N GLU A 42 -7.07 -1.44 -6.53
CA GLU A 42 -8.13 -2.19 -5.84
C GLU A 42 -7.76 -3.67 -5.88
N TYR A 43 -7.54 -4.29 -4.70
CA TYR A 43 -7.12 -5.68 -4.58
C TYR A 43 -8.27 -6.60 -4.18
N PHE A 44 -8.18 -7.84 -4.64
CA PHE A 44 -9.13 -8.91 -4.37
C PHE A 44 -8.38 -10.19 -4.04
N ILE A 45 -8.99 -11.02 -3.19
CA ILE A 45 -8.58 -12.41 -2.95
C ILE A 45 -9.46 -13.31 -3.81
N TYR A 46 -8.85 -14.05 -4.71
CA TYR A 46 -9.50 -15.08 -5.53
C TYR A 46 -9.12 -16.47 -5.01
N ASP A 47 -10.10 -17.28 -4.70
CA ASP A 47 -9.92 -18.70 -4.33
C ASP A 47 -10.05 -19.56 -5.59
N ILE A 48 -8.98 -20.32 -5.90
CA ILE A 48 -8.86 -21.06 -7.16
C ILE A 48 -9.82 -22.25 -7.22
N ALA A 49 -10.00 -22.96 -6.10
CA ALA A 49 -10.84 -24.15 -6.06
C ALA A 49 -12.32 -23.80 -6.14
N SER A 50 -12.77 -22.86 -5.33
CA SER A 50 -14.18 -22.43 -5.29
C SER A 50 -14.54 -21.41 -6.38
N LYS A 51 -13.56 -20.87 -7.09
CA LYS A 51 -13.72 -19.79 -8.10
C LYS A 51 -14.44 -18.55 -7.55
N THR A 52 -14.25 -18.29 -6.26
CA THR A 52 -14.85 -17.13 -5.60
C THR A 52 -13.87 -15.98 -5.48
N ILE A 53 -14.37 -14.75 -5.55
CA ILE A 53 -13.57 -13.53 -5.44
C ILE A 53 -14.16 -12.60 -4.38
N LYS A 54 -13.31 -12.05 -3.53
CA LYS A 54 -13.68 -11.09 -2.48
C LYS A 54 -12.75 -9.88 -2.52
N LYS A 55 -13.26 -8.69 -2.19
CA LYS A 55 -12.39 -7.53 -1.98
C LYS A 55 -11.42 -7.80 -0.83
N LEU A 56 -10.17 -7.35 -1.00
CA LEU A 56 -9.15 -7.40 0.06
C LEU A 56 -9.51 -6.50 1.22
N SER A 57 -9.93 -5.28 0.93
CA SER A 57 -10.28 -4.24 1.91
C SER A 57 -11.42 -3.35 1.39
N GLN A 58 -12.06 -2.61 2.27
CA GLN A 58 -12.99 -1.56 1.88
C GLN A 58 -12.24 -0.37 1.27
N GLY A 59 -12.88 0.28 0.28
CA GLY A 59 -12.30 1.39 -0.46
C GLY A 59 -11.33 0.93 -1.56
N GLU A 60 -10.67 1.91 -2.13
CA GLU A 60 -9.61 1.78 -3.13
C GLU A 60 -8.28 2.20 -2.48
N ASN A 61 -7.22 2.27 -3.26
CA ASN A 61 -5.91 2.80 -2.85
C ASN A 61 -5.07 1.89 -1.95
N GLN A 62 -5.24 0.56 -2.04
CA GLN A 62 -4.29 -0.36 -1.41
C GLN A 62 -2.96 -0.36 -2.20
N GLN A 63 -1.86 -0.55 -1.48
CA GLN A 63 -0.52 -0.66 -2.03
C GLN A 63 0.17 -1.91 -1.48
N VAL A 64 1.04 -2.50 -2.28
CA VAL A 64 2.00 -3.55 -1.93
C VAL A 64 1.41 -4.76 -1.18
N ALA A 65 0.17 -5.14 -1.52
CA ALA A 65 -0.48 -6.30 -0.88
C ALA A 65 0.37 -7.56 -1.03
N THR A 66 0.70 -8.19 0.10
CA THR A 66 1.68 -9.28 0.20
C THR A 66 1.16 -10.40 1.08
N TRP A 67 1.16 -11.63 0.57
CA TRP A 67 0.84 -12.83 1.32
C TRP A 67 1.81 -13.07 2.47
N SER A 68 1.30 -13.56 3.61
CA SER A 68 2.13 -14.19 4.62
C SER A 68 2.70 -15.52 4.09
N PRO A 69 3.88 -15.98 4.57
CA PRO A 69 4.47 -17.25 4.11
C PRO A 69 3.57 -18.46 4.31
N ASP A 70 2.72 -18.45 5.33
CA ASP A 70 1.75 -19.51 5.64
C ASP A 70 0.43 -19.41 4.82
N SER A 71 0.31 -18.40 3.92
CA SER A 71 -0.85 -18.16 3.06
C SER A 71 -2.16 -17.83 3.79
N ARG A 72 -2.10 -17.53 5.10
CA ARG A 72 -3.28 -17.25 5.92
C ARG A 72 -3.68 -15.78 5.91
N HIS A 73 -2.71 -14.89 5.76
CA HIS A 73 -2.91 -13.45 5.88
C HIS A 73 -2.36 -12.70 4.68
N VAL A 74 -2.88 -11.50 4.48
CA VAL A 74 -2.33 -10.52 3.54
C VAL A 74 -2.07 -9.23 4.30
N ALA A 75 -0.84 -8.73 4.22
CA ALA A 75 -0.50 -7.39 4.67
C ALA A 75 -0.52 -6.42 3.48
N PHE A 76 -0.97 -5.21 3.70
CA PHE A 76 -1.01 -4.15 2.69
C PHE A 76 -0.95 -2.77 3.35
N VAL A 77 -0.66 -1.75 2.55
CA VAL A 77 -0.68 -0.36 3.00
C VAL A 77 -1.89 0.36 2.39
N LYS A 78 -2.56 1.14 3.21
CA LYS A 78 -3.64 2.05 2.83
C LYS A 78 -3.53 3.32 3.66
N ASP A 79 -3.53 4.48 2.98
CA ASP A 79 -3.41 5.79 3.62
C ASP A 79 -2.21 5.89 4.60
N ASN A 80 -1.04 5.45 4.13
CA ASN A 80 0.23 5.41 4.86
C ASN A 80 0.24 4.52 6.12
N ASN A 81 -0.74 3.65 6.27
CA ASN A 81 -0.84 2.71 7.39
C ASN A 81 -0.86 1.26 6.93
N ILE A 82 -0.27 0.38 7.74
CA ILE A 82 -0.24 -1.06 7.52
C ILE A 82 -1.54 -1.67 8.05
N PHE A 83 -2.12 -2.54 7.23
CA PHE A 83 -3.27 -3.38 7.55
C PHE A 83 -2.94 -4.84 7.29
N VAL A 84 -3.59 -5.72 8.02
CA VAL A 84 -3.53 -7.17 7.82
C VAL A 84 -4.95 -7.73 7.77
N THR A 85 -5.19 -8.66 6.85
CA THR A 85 -6.46 -9.37 6.78
C THR A 85 -6.27 -10.86 6.52
N ASP A 86 -7.17 -11.69 7.05
CA ASP A 86 -7.34 -13.11 6.69
C ASP A 86 -8.40 -13.32 5.60
N GLY A 87 -8.93 -12.21 5.04
CA GLY A 87 -10.04 -12.20 4.09
C GLY A 87 -11.43 -12.17 4.74
N GLN A 88 -11.51 -12.18 6.07
CA GLN A 88 -12.76 -12.01 6.84
C GLN A 88 -12.66 -10.81 7.79
N LYS A 89 -11.58 -10.75 8.55
CA LYS A 89 -11.30 -9.68 9.51
C LYS A 89 -10.10 -8.87 9.04
N GLU A 90 -10.22 -7.56 9.13
CA GLU A 90 -9.14 -6.60 8.87
C GLU A 90 -8.66 -5.99 10.19
N VAL A 91 -7.35 -5.95 10.39
CA VAL A 91 -6.70 -5.33 11.55
C VAL A 91 -5.83 -4.19 11.05
N GLN A 92 -6.02 -3.00 11.58
CA GLN A 92 -5.14 -1.87 11.35
C GLN A 92 -3.96 -1.95 12.32
N VAL A 93 -2.76 -2.18 11.80
CA VAL A 93 -1.52 -2.36 12.58
C VAL A 93 -0.97 -1.01 13.02
N THR A 94 -0.88 -0.03 12.12
CA THR A 94 -0.39 1.32 12.41
C THR A 94 -1.50 2.35 12.26
N LYS A 95 -1.42 3.46 13.02
CA LYS A 95 -2.50 4.48 13.07
C LYS A 95 -2.00 5.91 12.91
N ASP A 96 -0.71 6.11 12.86
CA ASP A 96 -0.06 7.42 12.80
C ASP A 96 0.29 7.87 11.37
N GLY A 97 0.04 6.99 10.40
CA GLY A 97 0.26 7.29 8.98
C GLY A 97 -0.56 8.47 8.50
N LYS A 98 0.09 9.44 7.87
CA LYS A 98 -0.53 10.66 7.35
C LYS A 98 0.30 11.23 6.22
N PHE A 99 -0.36 11.64 5.12
CA PHE A 99 0.29 12.27 3.97
C PHE A 99 1.16 13.47 4.37
N ASN A 100 2.37 13.53 3.84
CA ASN A 100 3.39 14.54 4.14
C ASN A 100 3.82 14.60 5.62
N LYS A 101 3.63 13.52 6.38
CA LYS A 101 4.05 13.42 7.78
C LYS A 101 4.69 12.09 8.13
N VAL A 102 3.90 11.02 8.14
CA VAL A 102 4.37 9.69 8.55
C VAL A 102 3.91 8.64 7.55
N ILE A 103 4.83 7.77 7.19
CA ILE A 103 4.58 6.68 6.26
C ILE A 103 5.02 5.38 6.92
N ASN A 104 4.15 4.36 6.91
CA ASN A 104 4.44 3.05 7.45
C ASN A 104 4.39 2.00 6.34
N GLY A 105 5.46 1.21 6.20
CA GLY A 105 5.48 0.03 5.34
C GLY A 105 5.65 0.26 3.84
N ILE A 106 5.73 1.51 3.40
CA ILE A 106 6.15 1.91 2.06
C ILE A 106 7.17 3.05 2.19
N PRO A 107 8.11 3.21 1.23
CA PRO A 107 9.08 4.29 1.29
C PRO A 107 8.45 5.66 0.99
N ASP A 108 9.15 6.73 1.40
CA ASP A 108 8.93 8.06 0.86
C ASP A 108 9.50 8.16 -0.58
N TRP A 109 9.36 9.32 -1.19
CA TRP A 109 9.80 9.53 -2.57
C TRP A 109 11.32 9.29 -2.75
N VAL A 110 12.17 9.80 -1.85
CA VAL A 110 13.63 9.66 -1.95
C VAL A 110 14.05 8.20 -1.86
N TYR A 111 13.54 7.47 -0.85
CA TYR A 111 13.89 6.07 -0.65
C TYR A 111 13.40 5.18 -1.79
N GLU A 112 12.22 5.47 -2.37
CA GLU A 112 11.76 4.75 -3.55
C GLU A 112 12.66 5.02 -4.76
N GLU A 113 13.03 6.28 -5.00
CA GLU A 113 13.81 6.67 -6.17
C GLU A 113 15.26 6.19 -6.08
N GLU A 114 15.94 6.44 -4.95
CA GLU A 114 17.37 6.19 -4.78
C GLU A 114 17.69 4.72 -4.45
N PHE A 115 16.84 4.05 -3.68
CA PHE A 115 17.08 2.65 -3.27
C PHE A 115 16.23 1.63 -4.03
N ALA A 116 15.43 2.06 -4.98
CA ALA A 116 14.71 1.21 -5.94
C ALA A 116 13.74 0.18 -5.32
N PHE A 117 13.09 0.49 -4.20
CA PHE A 117 12.06 -0.35 -3.61
C PHE A 117 10.75 0.42 -3.37
N ASN A 118 9.62 -0.30 -3.33
CA ASN A 118 8.30 0.27 -3.10
C ASN A 118 7.54 -0.38 -1.92
N ARG A 119 8.16 -1.39 -1.27
CA ARG A 119 7.62 -2.06 -0.08
C ARG A 119 8.65 -2.01 1.03
N ALA A 120 8.28 -1.42 2.15
CA ALA A 120 9.13 -1.24 3.34
C ALA A 120 8.61 -2.05 4.53
N PHE A 121 7.98 -3.20 4.30
CA PHE A 121 7.64 -4.19 5.31
C PHE A 121 7.92 -5.60 4.83
N ALA A 122 8.12 -6.50 5.77
CA ALA A 122 8.28 -7.92 5.50
C ALA A 122 7.61 -8.77 6.59
N TRP A 123 7.08 -9.92 6.21
CA TRP A 123 6.71 -10.98 7.11
C TRP A 123 7.97 -11.70 7.62
N ASN A 124 7.97 -12.17 8.86
CA ASN A 124 8.94 -13.17 9.30
C ASN A 124 8.64 -14.53 8.63
N ALA A 125 9.58 -15.48 8.74
CA ALA A 125 9.53 -16.73 7.99
C ALA A 125 8.28 -17.60 8.26
N ASP A 126 7.71 -17.54 9.45
CA ASP A 126 6.54 -18.32 9.85
C ASP A 126 5.20 -17.56 9.75
N GLY A 127 5.22 -16.28 9.34
CA GLY A 127 4.02 -15.46 9.18
C GLY A 127 3.40 -14.97 10.50
N THR A 128 4.13 -15.08 11.61
CA THR A 128 3.63 -14.68 12.94
C THR A 128 3.90 -13.23 13.31
N SER A 129 4.74 -12.55 12.55
CA SER A 129 5.05 -11.13 12.78
C SER A 129 5.35 -10.38 11.48
N ILE A 130 5.21 -9.06 11.55
CA ILE A 130 5.56 -8.13 10.48
C ILE A 130 6.56 -7.12 11.02
N GLY A 131 7.71 -7.00 10.34
CA GLY A 131 8.64 -5.90 10.54
C GLY A 131 8.45 -4.84 9.48
N TRP A 132 8.61 -3.55 9.82
CA TRP A 132 8.53 -2.46 8.83
C TRP A 132 9.43 -1.29 9.16
N ILE A 133 9.73 -0.51 8.13
CA ILE A 133 10.35 0.80 8.25
C ILE A 133 9.24 1.85 8.35
N ARG A 134 9.34 2.71 9.35
CA ARG A 134 8.52 3.92 9.53
C ARG A 134 9.37 5.12 9.11
N PHE A 135 8.82 5.94 8.23
CA PHE A 135 9.43 7.17 7.75
C PHE A 135 8.70 8.37 8.36
N ASP A 136 9.41 9.21 9.08
CA ASP A 136 8.89 10.49 9.56
C ASP A 136 9.45 11.62 8.69
N GLU A 137 8.63 12.07 7.75
CA GLU A 137 8.95 13.16 6.83
C GLU A 137 8.38 14.52 7.27
N SER A 138 7.91 14.63 8.54
CA SER A 138 7.24 15.84 9.03
C SER A 138 8.10 17.10 8.90
N HIS A 139 9.40 16.97 9.14
CA HIS A 139 10.38 18.06 9.06
C HIS A 139 10.96 18.27 7.66
N VAL A 140 10.79 17.31 6.75
CA VAL A 140 11.27 17.42 5.37
C VAL A 140 10.55 18.56 4.65
N LYS A 141 11.27 19.33 3.86
CA LYS A 141 10.70 20.46 3.11
C LYS A 141 9.79 19.97 1.99
N THR A 142 8.72 20.70 1.77
CA THR A 142 7.78 20.45 0.67
C THR A 142 8.26 21.16 -0.59
N TYR A 143 8.10 20.52 -1.72
CA TYR A 143 8.30 21.08 -3.03
C TYR A 143 7.02 20.96 -3.84
N SER A 144 6.64 22.03 -4.54
CA SER A 144 5.45 22.09 -5.39
C SER A 144 5.83 22.01 -6.85
N LEU A 145 5.22 21.07 -7.55
CA LEU A 145 5.35 20.87 -8.99
C LEU A 145 4.08 21.34 -9.69
N GLN A 146 4.23 22.07 -10.78
CA GLN A 146 3.12 22.33 -11.68
C GLN A 146 2.84 21.08 -12.51
N LEU A 147 1.58 20.66 -12.56
CA LEU A 147 1.12 19.53 -13.36
C LEU A 147 0.32 20.03 -14.56
N PHE A 148 0.76 19.63 -15.73
CA PHE A 148 0.09 19.90 -17.00
C PHE A 148 -0.45 18.57 -17.54
N GLU A 149 -1.74 18.34 -17.45
CA GLU A 149 -2.37 17.09 -17.92
C GLU A 149 -2.74 17.13 -19.41
N GLY A 150 -2.28 18.15 -20.14
CA GLY A 150 -2.55 18.32 -21.57
C GLY A 150 -3.99 18.73 -21.89
N ALA A 151 -4.44 18.45 -23.12
CA ALA A 151 -5.74 18.90 -23.62
C ALA A 151 -6.96 18.18 -22.99
N ASN A 152 -6.74 17.00 -22.36
CA ASN A 152 -7.78 16.21 -21.72
C ASN A 152 -7.38 15.82 -20.31
N PRO A 153 -7.37 16.75 -19.35
CA PRO A 153 -6.96 16.48 -17.99
C PRO A 153 -7.92 15.51 -17.31
N THR A 154 -7.36 14.57 -16.55
CA THR A 154 -8.14 13.58 -15.78
C THR A 154 -8.66 14.14 -14.48
N ARG A 155 -8.06 15.23 -13.99
CA ARG A 155 -8.46 15.93 -12.77
C ARG A 155 -9.23 17.20 -13.14
N LYS A 156 -10.42 17.33 -12.59
CA LYS A 156 -11.32 18.45 -12.87
C LYS A 156 -10.69 19.81 -12.57
N GLU A 157 -9.89 19.89 -11.50
CA GLU A 157 -9.17 21.10 -11.07
C GLU A 157 -8.09 21.57 -12.07
N PHE A 158 -7.66 20.71 -12.98
CA PHE A 158 -6.63 21.00 -13.98
C PHE A 158 -7.19 21.22 -15.38
N HIS A 159 -8.51 21.40 -15.48
CA HIS A 159 -9.19 21.53 -16.78
C HIS A 159 -8.82 22.82 -17.51
N ASP A 160 -8.77 23.95 -16.81
CA ASP A 160 -8.55 25.26 -17.39
C ASP A 160 -7.16 25.83 -17.08
N TYR A 161 -6.55 25.39 -15.96
CA TYR A 161 -5.25 25.86 -15.48
C TYR A 161 -4.37 24.69 -15.07
N PRO A 162 -3.03 24.86 -15.10
CA PRO A 162 -2.13 23.84 -14.54
C PRO A 162 -2.45 23.62 -13.06
N GLY A 163 -2.45 22.36 -12.63
CA GLY A 163 -2.58 22.01 -11.24
C GLY A 163 -1.25 22.10 -10.50
N GLU A 164 -1.30 22.07 -9.19
CA GLU A 164 -0.14 22.03 -8.33
C GLU A 164 -0.17 20.73 -7.51
N TYR A 165 0.95 20.02 -7.50
CA TYR A 165 1.15 18.85 -6.67
C TYR A 165 2.33 19.07 -5.74
N SER A 166 2.03 19.09 -4.43
CA SER A 166 3.02 19.35 -3.38
C SER A 166 3.28 18.08 -2.57
N TYR A 167 4.54 17.69 -2.45
CA TYR A 167 4.96 16.56 -1.62
C TYR A 167 6.35 16.80 -1.02
N LYS A 168 6.75 15.95 -0.07
CA LYS A 168 8.04 16.05 0.58
C LYS A 168 9.15 15.69 -0.41
N TYR A 169 10.03 16.65 -0.64
CA TYR A 169 11.11 16.54 -1.62
C TYR A 169 12.36 17.26 -1.09
N PRO A 170 13.26 16.55 -0.42
CA PRO A 170 14.51 17.14 0.04
C PRO A 170 15.42 17.39 -1.18
N LYS A 171 15.86 18.64 -1.33
CA LYS A 171 16.92 18.96 -2.29
C LYS A 171 18.27 18.54 -1.74
N ALA A 172 19.29 18.44 -2.60
CA ALA A 172 20.67 18.16 -2.19
C ALA A 172 21.11 19.02 -1.01
N GLY A 173 21.66 18.40 0.02
CA GLY A 173 22.07 19.04 1.27
C GLY A 173 20.95 19.33 2.27
N GLN A 174 19.71 18.89 2.01
CA GLN A 174 18.60 18.98 2.97
C GLN A 174 18.39 17.63 3.69
N ASP A 175 17.76 17.68 4.85
CA ASP A 175 17.46 16.49 5.65
C ASP A 175 16.47 15.57 4.96
N ASN A 176 16.73 14.27 5.01
CA ASN A 176 15.81 13.20 4.63
C ASN A 176 14.85 12.85 5.79
N SER A 177 13.87 11.98 5.51
CA SER A 177 13.01 11.41 6.55
C SER A 177 13.82 10.75 7.66
N LYS A 178 13.36 10.90 8.90
CA LYS A 178 13.86 10.07 10.02
C LYS A 178 13.23 8.70 9.95
N VAL A 179 14.06 7.67 9.90
CA VAL A 179 13.61 6.29 9.80
C VAL A 179 13.73 5.57 11.14
N SER A 180 12.82 4.64 11.38
CA SER A 180 12.86 3.74 12.53
C SER A 180 12.28 2.38 12.15
N LEU A 181 12.75 1.32 12.81
CA LEU A 181 12.27 -0.04 12.59
C LEU A 181 11.29 -0.44 13.68
N TRP A 182 10.25 -1.15 13.26
CA TRP A 182 9.17 -1.58 14.15
C TRP A 182 8.78 -3.02 13.81
N SER A 183 8.24 -3.72 14.80
CA SER A 183 7.66 -5.05 14.62
C SER A 183 6.30 -5.16 15.29
N TYR A 184 5.40 -5.91 14.66
CA TYR A 184 4.07 -6.25 15.17
C TYR A 184 3.92 -7.75 15.27
N ASP A 185 3.57 -8.25 16.45
CA ASP A 185 3.28 -9.65 16.71
C ASP A 185 1.80 -9.94 16.50
N MET A 186 1.50 -10.86 15.59
CA MET A 186 0.14 -11.20 15.17
C MET A 186 -0.71 -11.82 16.28
N LYS A 187 -0.08 -12.56 17.20
CA LYS A 187 -0.78 -13.27 18.29
C LYS A 187 -1.16 -12.33 19.41
N SER A 188 -0.24 -11.53 19.88
CA SER A 188 -0.44 -10.61 21.01
C SER A 188 -1.06 -9.28 20.59
N GLY A 189 -0.95 -8.90 19.30
CA GLY A 189 -1.34 -7.58 18.80
C GLY A 189 -0.43 -6.45 19.28
N LYS A 190 0.78 -6.77 19.78
CA LYS A 190 1.72 -5.80 20.31
C LYS A 190 2.66 -5.29 19.22
N THR A 191 2.94 -4.00 19.27
CA THR A 191 3.95 -3.32 18.45
C THR A 191 5.12 -2.92 19.34
N ILE A 192 6.34 -3.15 18.85
CA ILE A 192 7.58 -2.73 19.49
C ILE A 192 8.48 -1.99 18.50
N ALA A 193 9.19 -0.97 18.99
CA ALA A 193 10.29 -0.38 18.25
C ALA A 193 11.51 -1.32 18.36
N LEU A 194 12.26 -1.43 17.27
CA LEU A 194 13.52 -2.19 17.24
C LEU A 194 14.68 -1.20 17.39
N ASP A 195 15.60 -1.54 18.28
CA ASP A 195 16.85 -0.79 18.45
C ASP A 195 17.83 -1.20 17.34
N VAL A 196 18.29 -0.21 16.54
CA VAL A 196 19.15 -0.40 15.36
C VAL A 196 20.17 0.72 15.25
#